data_f00ec5abd543b832a090fdbb81291af9
#
_entry.id   f00ec5abd543b832a090fdbb81291af9
#
_cell.length_a   1.000
_cell.length_b   1.000
_cell.length_c   1.000
_cell.angle_alpha   90.00
_cell.angle_beta   90.00
_cell.angle_gamma   90.00
#
_symmetry.space_group_name_H-M   'P 1'
#
loop_
_entity.id
_entity.type
_entity.pdbx_description
1 polymer ?
#
loop_
_entity_poly.entity_id
_entity_poly.type
_entity_poly.pdbx_seq_one_letter_code
_entity_poly.pdbx_strand_id
1 'polypeptide(L)'
;MRIAELAAKRVAVWGFGREGRAAIRAIHARLPELPLALYCSDSEVAAAREFDAALTVYGQEPGSVALSAYDVVVKSPGISIYKPAVTTAQAQGTVFTSGTALWFAEHPDACVVAVTGTKGKSTTTALVAHLARALGVRTALAGNIGLPMLELQGQSADLWAIELSSFQTGEAGPLELGVVTSLYEEHLDWHGSRERYVADKLKLADAARTLLVNATQAALLERVQRHPRLLRFGHDAGWHVADGHIRRGTQAVFPLARMAAPGVHNALNACAALAALADLGMDALAAAPALATFRPLPHRLQPLGAHDGIDWINDSISTTPQATLAALDSLAGREVTVIVGGHDRGLDWSVFVAAVKDRSGLRIVAQGANGPRIAQALRQAKTELPLGEAESFDEAVEMARIVTPQGGVVLLSPGAPSFDQFKDYAERGRHFAELAGFDGAAIAGIEGLGVA
;
A
#
# COMPACT_ATOMS: atom_id res chain seq x y z
N MET A 1 -20.76 7.95 -13.20
CA MET A 1 -22.02 7.16 -13.12
C MET A 1 -22.33 6.88 -11.67
N ARG A 2 -23.55 7.24 -11.22
CA ARG A 2 -24.05 6.93 -9.85
C ARG A 2 -24.66 5.54 -9.82
N ILE A 3 -24.73 4.93 -8.63
CA ILE A 3 -25.34 3.60 -8.45
C ILE A 3 -26.80 3.58 -8.93
N ALA A 4 -27.57 4.64 -8.67
CA ALA A 4 -28.98 4.74 -9.13
C ALA A 4 -29.12 4.65 -10.66
N GLU A 5 -28.12 5.02 -11.44
CA GLU A 5 -28.13 4.95 -12.90
C GLU A 5 -27.98 3.52 -13.44
N LEU A 6 -27.74 2.55 -12.57
CA LEU A 6 -27.68 1.11 -12.89
C LEU A 6 -29.08 0.45 -12.96
N ALA A 7 -30.14 1.09 -12.44
CA ALA A 7 -31.45 0.49 -12.21
C ALA A 7 -32.09 -0.17 -13.44
N ALA A 8 -31.86 0.36 -14.65
CA ALA A 8 -32.43 -0.18 -15.89
C ALA A 8 -31.36 -0.85 -16.79
N LYS A 9 -30.23 -1.25 -16.21
CA LYS A 9 -29.10 -1.79 -16.97
C LYS A 9 -28.84 -3.26 -16.64
N ARG A 10 -28.31 -3.99 -17.59
CA ARG A 10 -27.73 -5.32 -17.36
C ARG A 10 -26.35 -5.10 -16.78
N VAL A 11 -26.16 -5.53 -15.51
CA VAL A 11 -24.95 -5.24 -14.75
C VAL A 11 -24.22 -6.53 -14.41
N ALA A 12 -22.91 -6.53 -14.61
CA ALA A 12 -22.03 -7.57 -14.08
C ALA A 12 -20.99 -6.95 -13.14
N VAL A 13 -20.60 -7.73 -12.11
CA VAL A 13 -19.43 -7.46 -11.28
C VAL A 13 -18.32 -8.44 -11.70
N TRP A 14 -17.10 -7.97 -11.86
CA TRP A 14 -15.97 -8.81 -12.20
C TRP A 14 -14.88 -8.73 -11.14
N GLY A 15 -14.69 -9.85 -10.42
CA GLY A 15 -13.81 -10.04 -9.27
C GLY A 15 -14.56 -10.03 -7.95
N PHE A 16 -14.29 -11.04 -7.10
CA PHE A 16 -14.96 -11.28 -5.81
C PHE A 16 -14.07 -10.92 -4.60
N GLY A 17 -13.01 -10.15 -4.79
CA GLY A 17 -12.19 -9.60 -3.71
C GLY A 17 -12.95 -8.55 -2.88
N ARG A 18 -12.23 -7.85 -2.00
CA ARG A 18 -12.81 -6.81 -1.11
C ARG A 18 -13.60 -5.75 -1.89
N GLU A 19 -13.06 -5.23 -2.97
CA GLU A 19 -13.70 -4.20 -3.81
C GLU A 19 -14.97 -4.72 -4.50
N GLY A 20 -14.95 -5.95 -5.04
CA GLY A 20 -16.12 -6.53 -5.68
C GLY A 20 -17.26 -6.78 -4.70
N ARG A 21 -16.95 -7.31 -3.51
CA ARG A 21 -17.94 -7.51 -2.42
C ARG A 21 -18.53 -6.18 -1.95
N ALA A 22 -17.71 -5.15 -1.79
CA ALA A 22 -18.18 -3.80 -1.43
C ALA A 22 -19.12 -3.22 -2.50
N ALA A 23 -18.77 -3.41 -3.78
CA ALA A 23 -19.59 -2.98 -4.91
C ALA A 23 -20.97 -3.69 -4.92
N ILE A 24 -20.98 -5.02 -4.74
CA ILE A 24 -22.25 -5.79 -4.67
C ILE A 24 -23.13 -5.28 -3.53
N ARG A 25 -22.57 -5.14 -2.31
CA ARG A 25 -23.34 -4.64 -1.16
C ARG A 25 -23.89 -3.24 -1.42
N ALA A 26 -23.07 -2.32 -1.94
CA ALA A 26 -23.48 -0.95 -2.21
C ALA A 26 -24.59 -0.88 -3.28
N ILE A 27 -24.48 -1.70 -4.33
CA ILE A 27 -25.50 -1.78 -5.39
C ILE A 27 -26.81 -2.33 -4.83
N HIS A 28 -26.78 -3.48 -4.14
CA HIS A 28 -27.99 -4.11 -3.59
C HIS A 28 -28.62 -3.28 -2.46
N ALA A 29 -27.81 -2.55 -1.67
CA ALA A 29 -28.36 -1.60 -0.68
C ALA A 29 -29.19 -0.47 -1.33
N ARG A 30 -28.85 -0.05 -2.54
CA ARG A 30 -29.55 1.01 -3.28
C ARG A 30 -30.60 0.48 -4.25
N LEU A 31 -30.35 -0.67 -4.83
CA LEU A 31 -31.14 -1.33 -5.88
C LEU A 31 -31.30 -2.82 -5.54
N PRO A 32 -32.11 -3.17 -4.53
CA PRO A 32 -32.18 -4.54 -4.01
C PRO A 32 -32.70 -5.56 -5.04
N GLU A 33 -33.51 -5.13 -6.00
CA GLU A 33 -34.10 -5.99 -7.02
C GLU A 33 -33.27 -6.05 -8.31
N LEU A 34 -32.09 -5.38 -8.37
CA LEU A 34 -31.26 -5.39 -9.58
C LEU A 34 -30.56 -6.75 -9.71
N PRO A 35 -30.81 -7.53 -10.78
CA PRO A 35 -30.08 -8.76 -11.00
C PRO A 35 -28.61 -8.48 -11.29
N LEU A 36 -27.71 -9.11 -10.54
CA LEU A 36 -26.28 -8.99 -10.76
C LEU A 36 -25.68 -10.31 -11.20
N ALA A 37 -24.88 -10.25 -12.27
CA ALA A 37 -23.95 -11.34 -12.62
C ALA A 37 -22.61 -11.09 -11.92
N LEU A 38 -21.97 -12.17 -11.43
CA LEU A 38 -20.63 -12.11 -10.85
C LEU A 38 -19.70 -13.05 -11.60
N TYR A 39 -18.56 -12.54 -12.05
CA TYR A 39 -17.45 -13.31 -12.58
C TYR A 39 -16.32 -13.35 -11.54
N CYS A 40 -15.93 -14.57 -11.13
CA CYS A 40 -14.89 -14.79 -10.14
C CYS A 40 -14.06 -16.04 -10.52
N SER A 41 -13.04 -16.38 -9.73
CA SER A 41 -12.35 -17.66 -9.90
C SER A 41 -13.24 -18.82 -9.50
N ASP A 42 -12.99 -20.02 -10.06
CA ASP A 42 -13.75 -21.24 -9.74
C ASP A 42 -13.72 -21.54 -8.23
N SER A 43 -12.58 -21.33 -7.60
CA SER A 43 -12.41 -21.52 -6.15
C SER A 43 -13.24 -20.57 -5.28
N GLU A 44 -13.72 -19.45 -5.82
CA GLU A 44 -14.53 -18.45 -5.10
C GLU A 44 -16.05 -18.67 -5.27
N VAL A 45 -16.49 -19.55 -6.19
CA VAL A 45 -17.92 -19.73 -6.52
C VAL A 45 -18.78 -20.11 -5.31
N ALA A 46 -18.31 -21.04 -4.49
CA ALA A 46 -19.02 -21.46 -3.29
C ALA A 46 -19.21 -20.28 -2.30
N ALA A 47 -18.13 -19.57 -2.02
CA ALA A 47 -18.15 -18.41 -1.14
C ALA A 47 -18.98 -17.24 -1.71
N ALA A 48 -19.03 -17.08 -3.03
CA ALA A 48 -19.84 -16.05 -3.68
C ALA A 48 -21.35 -16.33 -3.56
N ARG A 49 -21.77 -17.60 -3.72
CA ARG A 49 -23.16 -18.03 -3.53
C ARG A 49 -23.62 -17.96 -2.08
N GLU A 50 -22.72 -18.25 -1.14
CA GLU A 50 -22.99 -18.05 0.30
C GLU A 50 -23.09 -16.58 0.67
N PHE A 51 -22.28 -15.72 0.06
CA PHE A 51 -22.28 -14.27 0.29
C PHE A 51 -23.59 -13.62 -0.15
N ASP A 52 -24.14 -14.01 -1.30
CA ASP A 52 -25.40 -13.51 -1.83
C ASP A 52 -26.02 -14.51 -2.81
N ALA A 53 -27.11 -15.17 -2.40
CA ALA A 53 -27.80 -16.18 -3.17
C ALA A 53 -28.54 -15.64 -4.42
N ALA A 54 -28.76 -14.33 -4.51
CA ALA A 54 -29.38 -13.68 -5.66
C ALA A 54 -28.43 -13.48 -6.85
N LEU A 55 -27.10 -13.66 -6.64
CA LEU A 55 -26.11 -13.51 -7.69
C LEU A 55 -26.16 -14.65 -8.72
N THR A 56 -26.06 -14.28 -9.99
CA THR A 56 -25.73 -15.25 -11.04
C THR A 56 -24.22 -15.40 -11.14
N VAL A 57 -23.65 -16.47 -10.55
CA VAL A 57 -22.19 -16.63 -10.39
C VAL A 57 -21.59 -17.49 -11.50
N TYR A 58 -20.54 -16.97 -12.13
CA TYR A 58 -19.72 -17.65 -13.15
C TYR A 58 -18.28 -17.82 -12.62
N GLY A 59 -17.82 -19.08 -12.47
CA GLY A 59 -16.49 -19.45 -11.97
C GLY A 59 -15.38 -19.42 -13.03
N GLN A 60 -15.39 -18.41 -13.89
CA GLN A 60 -14.42 -18.29 -14.97
C GLN A 60 -14.18 -16.84 -15.36
N GLU A 61 -13.05 -16.58 -16.00
CA GLU A 61 -12.79 -15.27 -16.58
C GLU A 61 -13.70 -15.02 -17.80
N PRO A 62 -14.40 -13.85 -17.87
CA PRO A 62 -15.32 -13.57 -18.97
C PRO A 62 -14.55 -13.23 -20.24
N GLY A 63 -14.94 -13.84 -21.36
CA GLY A 63 -14.52 -13.43 -22.71
C GLY A 63 -15.29 -12.20 -23.20
N SER A 64 -14.85 -11.61 -24.33
CA SER A 64 -15.47 -10.42 -24.92
C SER A 64 -16.97 -10.57 -25.20
N VAL A 65 -17.41 -11.73 -25.70
CA VAL A 65 -18.83 -12.01 -25.97
C VAL A 65 -19.67 -11.96 -24.68
N ALA A 66 -19.17 -12.56 -23.61
CA ALA A 66 -19.86 -12.55 -22.32
C ALA A 66 -19.93 -11.11 -21.74
N LEU A 67 -18.84 -10.35 -21.81
CA LEU A 67 -18.80 -8.96 -21.35
C LEU A 67 -19.73 -8.05 -22.15
N SER A 68 -19.82 -8.24 -23.47
CA SER A 68 -20.70 -7.45 -24.35
C SER A 68 -22.19 -7.71 -24.15
N ALA A 69 -22.55 -8.76 -23.38
CA ALA A 69 -23.93 -9.00 -22.99
C ALA A 69 -24.44 -8.01 -21.93
N TYR A 70 -23.54 -7.24 -21.29
CA TYR A 70 -23.87 -6.29 -20.24
C TYR A 70 -23.73 -4.84 -20.70
N ASP A 71 -24.59 -3.98 -20.18
CA ASP A 71 -24.53 -2.55 -20.42
C ASP A 71 -23.42 -1.92 -19.55
N VAL A 72 -23.22 -2.46 -18.32
CA VAL A 72 -22.21 -2.01 -17.38
C VAL A 72 -21.49 -3.20 -16.72
N VAL A 73 -20.18 -3.11 -16.66
CA VAL A 73 -19.33 -4.04 -15.88
C VAL A 73 -18.58 -3.27 -14.79
N VAL A 74 -18.87 -3.61 -13.53
CA VAL A 74 -18.12 -3.10 -12.36
C VAL A 74 -16.95 -4.01 -12.11
N LYS A 75 -15.74 -3.59 -12.49
CA LYS A 75 -14.54 -4.42 -12.35
C LYS A 75 -13.74 -4.11 -11.09
N SER A 76 -13.12 -5.13 -10.50
CA SER A 76 -12.12 -4.93 -9.45
C SER A 76 -10.86 -4.25 -9.99
N PRO A 77 -10.14 -3.42 -9.20
CA PRO A 77 -8.95 -2.69 -9.66
C PRO A 77 -7.85 -3.58 -10.26
N GLY A 78 -7.64 -4.78 -9.68
CA GLY A 78 -6.64 -5.74 -10.18
C GLY A 78 -6.89 -6.26 -11.60
N ILE A 79 -8.08 -6.06 -12.16
CA ILE A 79 -8.42 -6.48 -13.52
C ILE A 79 -8.04 -5.36 -14.49
N SER A 80 -7.11 -5.66 -15.41
CA SER A 80 -6.60 -4.67 -16.35
C SER A 80 -7.65 -4.26 -17.38
N ILE A 81 -7.82 -2.94 -17.58
CA ILE A 81 -8.66 -2.36 -18.63
C ILE A 81 -8.06 -2.56 -20.03
N TYR A 82 -6.80 -2.97 -20.10
CA TYR A 82 -6.08 -3.18 -21.35
C TYR A 82 -6.21 -4.62 -21.91
N LYS A 83 -6.94 -5.48 -21.20
CA LYS A 83 -7.22 -6.84 -21.70
C LYS A 83 -8.00 -6.79 -23.02
N PRO A 84 -7.66 -7.63 -24.00
CA PRO A 84 -8.36 -7.68 -25.30
C PRO A 84 -9.88 -7.86 -25.15
N ALA A 85 -10.33 -8.69 -24.18
CA ALA A 85 -11.75 -8.89 -23.94
C ALA A 85 -12.46 -7.61 -23.49
N VAL A 86 -11.80 -6.77 -22.67
CA VAL A 86 -12.32 -5.47 -22.20
C VAL A 86 -12.43 -4.48 -23.37
N THR A 87 -11.33 -4.29 -24.10
CA THR A 87 -11.30 -3.32 -25.23
C THR A 87 -12.30 -3.67 -26.32
N THR A 88 -12.49 -4.98 -26.60
CA THR A 88 -13.50 -5.45 -27.57
C THR A 88 -14.91 -5.17 -27.08
N ALA A 89 -15.23 -5.45 -25.80
CA ALA A 89 -16.55 -5.20 -25.25
C ALA A 89 -16.86 -3.68 -25.17
N GLN A 90 -15.86 -2.85 -24.84
CA GLN A 90 -16.00 -1.39 -24.89
C GLN A 90 -16.34 -0.88 -26.29
N ALA A 91 -15.68 -1.43 -27.31
CA ALA A 91 -15.98 -1.09 -28.72
C ALA A 91 -17.41 -1.49 -29.13
N GLN A 92 -18.03 -2.43 -28.42
CA GLN A 92 -19.42 -2.88 -28.62
C GLN A 92 -20.42 -2.16 -27.69
N GLY A 93 -19.97 -1.16 -26.91
CA GLY A 93 -20.83 -0.30 -26.13
C GLY A 93 -20.91 -0.63 -24.64
N THR A 94 -20.23 -1.68 -24.14
CA THR A 94 -20.17 -1.99 -22.70
C THR A 94 -19.38 -0.93 -21.96
N VAL A 95 -19.97 -0.36 -20.91
CA VAL A 95 -19.31 0.60 -20.03
C VAL A 95 -18.61 -0.14 -18.89
N PHE A 96 -17.31 0.11 -18.70
CA PHE A 96 -16.57 -0.40 -17.56
C PHE A 96 -16.44 0.69 -16.50
N THR A 97 -16.73 0.33 -15.26
CA THR A 97 -16.62 1.18 -14.08
C THR A 97 -16.00 0.38 -12.92
N SER A 98 -15.86 0.99 -11.76
CA SER A 98 -15.33 0.34 -10.54
C SER A 98 -16.00 0.90 -9.29
N GLY A 99 -15.71 0.27 -8.14
CA GLY A 99 -16.13 0.80 -6.83
C GLY A 99 -15.58 2.19 -6.56
N THR A 100 -14.37 2.49 -7.00
CA THR A 100 -13.74 3.82 -6.92
C THR A 100 -14.55 4.86 -7.70
N ALA A 101 -14.85 4.60 -8.98
CA ALA A 101 -15.59 5.54 -9.82
C ALA A 101 -17.02 5.76 -9.34
N LEU A 102 -17.69 4.70 -8.86
CA LEU A 102 -19.03 4.79 -8.29
C LEU A 102 -19.04 5.65 -7.03
N TRP A 103 -18.07 5.45 -6.12
CA TRP A 103 -17.98 6.23 -4.89
C TRP A 103 -17.79 7.72 -5.17
N PHE A 104 -16.86 8.09 -6.06
CA PHE A 104 -16.64 9.49 -6.43
C PHE A 104 -17.88 10.12 -7.07
N ALA A 105 -18.62 9.37 -7.87
CA ALA A 105 -19.86 9.87 -8.47
C ALA A 105 -20.98 10.12 -7.43
N GLU A 106 -21.02 9.34 -6.34
CA GLU A 106 -21.96 9.53 -5.22
C GLU A 106 -21.53 10.68 -4.28
N HIS A 107 -20.22 11.07 -4.26
CA HIS A 107 -19.66 12.05 -3.33
C HIS A 107 -18.95 13.20 -4.07
N PRO A 108 -19.63 13.95 -4.97
CA PRO A 108 -19.00 14.97 -5.80
C PRO A 108 -18.44 16.16 -5.02
N ASP A 109 -18.98 16.41 -3.82
CA ASP A 109 -18.60 17.55 -2.96
C ASP A 109 -17.68 17.14 -1.79
N ALA A 110 -17.18 15.90 -1.79
CA ALA A 110 -16.32 15.43 -0.71
C ALA A 110 -14.95 16.13 -0.77
N CYS A 111 -14.48 16.62 0.38
CA CYS A 111 -13.11 17.09 0.52
C CYS A 111 -12.15 15.91 0.54
N VAL A 112 -11.50 15.62 -0.59
CA VAL A 112 -10.65 14.44 -0.76
C VAL A 112 -9.20 14.81 -0.89
N VAL A 113 -8.36 14.21 -0.03
CA VAL A 113 -6.92 14.08 -0.22
C VAL A 113 -6.65 12.67 -0.73
N ALA A 114 -6.29 12.54 -2.00
CA ALA A 114 -5.95 11.25 -2.58
C ALA A 114 -4.43 11.09 -2.69
N VAL A 115 -3.92 9.96 -2.17
CA VAL A 115 -2.49 9.66 -2.15
C VAL A 115 -2.18 8.50 -3.07
N THR A 116 -1.26 8.72 -4.00
CA THR A 116 -0.67 7.67 -4.84
C THR A 116 0.86 7.72 -4.81
N GLY A 117 1.48 6.81 -5.49
CA GLY A 117 2.93 6.68 -5.60
C GLY A 117 3.34 5.21 -5.72
N THR A 118 4.57 4.93 -6.00
CA THR A 118 5.07 3.54 -5.99
C THR A 118 5.28 3.08 -4.55
N LYS A 119 5.98 3.85 -3.73
CA LYS A 119 6.21 3.61 -2.29
C LYS A 119 5.67 4.79 -1.47
N GLY A 120 5.36 4.55 -0.20
CA GLY A 120 4.93 5.59 0.76
C GLY A 120 3.43 5.91 0.79
N LYS A 121 2.63 5.44 -0.16
CA LYS A 121 1.17 5.70 -0.25
C LYS A 121 0.44 5.50 1.07
N SER A 122 0.40 4.25 1.53
CA SER A 122 -0.39 3.85 2.70
C SER A 122 0.02 4.60 3.96
N THR A 123 1.34 4.73 4.18
CA THR A 123 1.87 5.48 5.33
C THR A 123 1.49 6.95 5.27
N THR A 124 1.61 7.59 4.09
CA THR A 124 1.23 9.01 3.93
C THR A 124 -0.27 9.19 4.11
N THR A 125 -1.11 8.31 3.54
CA THR A 125 -2.58 8.39 3.70
C THR A 125 -2.98 8.25 5.16
N ALA A 126 -2.42 7.25 5.85
CA ALA A 126 -2.68 7.04 7.28
C ALA A 126 -2.18 8.21 8.15
N LEU A 127 -1.01 8.80 7.82
CA LEU A 127 -0.50 9.98 8.50
C LEU A 127 -1.40 11.21 8.29
N VAL A 128 -1.92 11.44 7.07
CA VAL A 128 -2.89 12.53 6.82
C VAL A 128 -4.10 12.35 7.73
N ALA A 129 -4.68 11.15 7.77
CA ALA A 129 -5.85 10.90 8.62
C ALA A 129 -5.53 11.04 10.11
N HIS A 130 -4.41 10.48 10.57
CA HIS A 130 -4.00 10.55 11.97
C HIS A 130 -3.78 11.99 12.44
N LEU A 131 -3.06 12.79 11.66
CA LEU A 131 -2.75 14.18 11.98
C LEU A 131 -4.00 15.08 11.91
N ALA A 132 -4.90 14.86 10.94
CA ALA A 132 -6.16 15.60 10.86
C ALA A 132 -7.07 15.32 12.07
N ARG A 133 -7.19 14.05 12.48
CA ARG A 133 -7.93 13.64 13.68
C ARG A 133 -7.34 14.21 14.97
N ALA A 134 -6.03 14.35 15.05
CA ALA A 134 -5.38 14.98 16.18
C ALA A 134 -5.74 16.47 16.32
N LEU A 135 -6.20 17.11 15.23
CA LEU A 135 -6.78 18.45 15.21
C LEU A 135 -8.30 18.48 15.45
N GLY A 136 -8.92 17.33 15.71
CA GLY A 136 -10.36 17.21 15.89
C GLY A 136 -11.16 17.19 14.58
N VAL A 137 -10.53 17.02 13.43
CA VAL A 137 -11.20 16.93 12.11
C VAL A 137 -11.75 15.52 11.92
N ARG A 138 -13.06 15.40 11.71
CA ARG A 138 -13.73 14.13 11.40
C ARG A 138 -13.23 13.60 10.05
N THR A 139 -12.38 12.58 10.09
CA THR A 139 -11.62 12.15 8.92
C THR A 139 -11.89 10.68 8.60
N ALA A 140 -12.19 10.40 7.33
CA ALA A 140 -12.26 9.04 6.80
C ALA A 140 -10.89 8.60 6.28
N LEU A 141 -10.51 7.35 6.56
CA LEU A 141 -9.34 6.66 6.00
C LEU A 141 -9.80 5.43 5.23
N ALA A 142 -9.61 5.40 3.92
CA ALA A 142 -10.12 4.35 3.04
C ALA A 142 -9.32 4.18 1.73
N GLY A 143 -9.79 3.30 0.87
CA GLY A 143 -9.25 2.99 -0.44
C GLY A 143 -8.32 1.79 -0.44
N ASN A 144 -7.32 1.79 -1.29
CA ASN A 144 -6.38 0.67 -1.47
C ASN A 144 -5.61 0.28 -0.19
N ILE A 145 -5.59 1.15 0.81
CA ILE A 145 -4.97 0.89 2.12
C ILE A 145 -5.62 -0.29 2.87
N GLY A 146 -6.86 -0.66 2.54
CA GLY A 146 -7.47 -1.85 3.14
C GLY A 146 -8.98 -1.82 3.30
N LEU A 147 -9.61 -0.67 3.24
CA LEU A 147 -11.07 -0.50 3.34
C LEU A 147 -11.60 0.12 2.04
N PRO A 148 -12.36 -0.62 1.21
CA PRO A 148 -13.02 -0.06 0.03
C PRO A 148 -13.89 1.14 0.38
N MET A 149 -13.85 2.20 -0.44
CA MET A 149 -14.62 3.43 -0.18
C MET A 149 -16.12 3.18 -0.13
N LEU A 150 -16.63 2.23 -0.93
CA LEU A 150 -18.06 1.88 -0.93
C LEU A 150 -18.56 1.26 0.38
N GLU A 151 -17.68 0.71 1.24
CA GLU A 151 -18.05 0.26 2.59
C GLU A 151 -18.40 1.44 3.51
N LEU A 152 -18.02 2.66 3.15
CA LEU A 152 -18.33 3.89 3.89
C LEU A 152 -19.50 4.67 3.27
N GLN A 153 -20.27 4.06 2.38
CA GLN A 153 -21.42 4.70 1.76
C GLN A 153 -22.44 5.11 2.81
N GLY A 154 -22.94 6.34 2.73
CA GLY A 154 -23.86 6.91 3.71
C GLY A 154 -23.20 7.48 4.98
N GLN A 155 -21.89 7.34 5.13
CA GLN A 155 -21.12 8.03 6.16
C GLN A 155 -20.68 9.41 5.67
N SER A 156 -20.51 10.36 6.60
CA SER A 156 -19.99 11.70 6.32
C SER A 156 -18.67 11.92 7.03
N ALA A 157 -17.76 12.64 6.39
CA ALA A 157 -16.51 13.09 6.97
C ALA A 157 -16.20 14.50 6.44
N ASP A 158 -15.47 15.29 7.24
CA ASP A 158 -14.99 16.62 6.83
C ASP A 158 -13.78 16.50 5.91
N LEU A 159 -13.02 15.40 6.05
CA LEU A 159 -11.86 15.08 5.23
C LEU A 159 -11.86 13.59 4.87
N TRP A 160 -11.61 13.26 3.62
CA TRP A 160 -11.41 11.91 3.12
C TRP A 160 -9.95 11.72 2.72
N ALA A 161 -9.19 10.98 3.53
CA ALA A 161 -7.84 10.53 3.21
C ALA A 161 -7.92 9.19 2.46
N ILE A 162 -7.68 9.20 1.16
CA ILE A 162 -7.89 8.04 0.29
C ILE A 162 -6.59 7.60 -0.36
N GLU A 163 -6.24 6.32 -0.19
CA GLU A 163 -5.17 5.71 -0.97
C GLU A 163 -5.69 5.22 -2.32
N LEU A 164 -5.03 5.62 -3.41
CA LEU A 164 -5.30 5.12 -4.75
C LEU A 164 -4.09 4.39 -5.34
N SER A 165 -4.31 3.16 -5.80
CA SER A 165 -3.34 2.42 -6.62
C SER A 165 -3.25 3.02 -8.03
N SER A 166 -2.22 2.65 -8.82
CA SER A 166 -2.14 3.05 -10.24
C SER A 166 -3.30 2.52 -11.10
N PHE A 167 -4.04 1.55 -10.59
CA PHE A 167 -5.22 0.98 -11.24
C PHE A 167 -6.48 1.83 -11.04
N GLN A 168 -6.48 2.73 -10.04
CA GLN A 168 -7.62 3.51 -9.59
C GLN A 168 -7.47 5.02 -9.86
N THR A 169 -6.25 5.51 -10.06
CA THR A 169 -5.99 6.95 -10.24
C THR A 169 -6.77 7.57 -11.40
N GLY A 170 -6.99 6.82 -12.48
CA GLY A 170 -7.79 7.28 -13.63
C GLY A 170 -9.31 7.27 -13.42
N GLU A 171 -9.77 6.78 -12.27
CA GLU A 171 -11.18 6.68 -11.89
C GLU A 171 -11.53 7.68 -10.78
N ALA A 172 -10.55 8.47 -10.32
CA ALA A 172 -10.77 9.51 -9.33
C ALA A 172 -11.66 10.62 -9.89
N GLY A 173 -12.60 11.08 -9.06
CA GLY A 173 -13.36 12.31 -9.28
C GLY A 173 -12.55 13.54 -8.87
N PRO A 174 -13.20 14.72 -8.75
CA PRO A 174 -12.53 15.93 -8.29
C PRO A 174 -11.84 15.72 -6.94
N LEU A 175 -10.58 16.13 -6.84
CA LEU A 175 -9.78 16.06 -5.62
C LEU A 175 -9.42 17.47 -5.16
N GLU A 176 -9.55 17.72 -3.87
CA GLU A 176 -9.01 18.95 -3.27
C GLU A 176 -7.48 18.94 -3.36
N LEU A 177 -6.87 17.80 -3.05
CA LEU A 177 -5.43 17.61 -3.11
C LEU A 177 -5.07 16.21 -3.61
N GLY A 178 -4.23 16.13 -4.63
CA GLY A 178 -3.55 14.91 -5.06
C GLY A 178 -2.12 14.88 -4.51
N VAL A 179 -1.70 13.75 -3.95
CA VAL A 179 -0.33 13.55 -3.45
C VAL A 179 0.35 12.43 -4.22
N VAL A 180 1.53 12.69 -4.79
CA VAL A 180 2.37 11.67 -5.40
C VAL A 180 3.66 11.53 -4.60
N THR A 181 3.76 10.45 -3.83
CA THR A 181 4.87 10.22 -2.89
C THR A 181 6.16 9.79 -3.57
N SER A 182 6.04 8.96 -4.62
CA SER A 182 7.19 8.45 -5.37
C SER A 182 6.76 7.86 -6.72
N LEU A 183 7.70 7.78 -7.66
CA LEU A 183 7.49 7.22 -8.99
C LEU A 183 8.68 6.33 -9.37
N TYR A 184 8.50 5.00 -9.25
CA TYR A 184 9.42 3.95 -9.69
C TYR A 184 8.65 2.95 -10.55
N GLU A 185 9.32 2.04 -11.22
CA GLU A 185 8.69 1.04 -12.08
C GLU A 185 8.13 -0.12 -11.26
N GLU A 186 6.83 -0.41 -11.44
CA GLU A 186 6.15 -1.58 -10.88
C GLU A 186 4.94 -1.98 -11.76
N HIS A 187 4.38 -3.19 -11.54
CA HIS A 187 3.12 -3.66 -12.14
C HIS A 187 3.07 -3.62 -13.68
N LEU A 188 4.17 -3.98 -14.34
CA LEU A 188 4.24 -3.96 -15.81
C LEU A 188 3.32 -5.01 -16.46
N ASP A 189 3.00 -6.08 -15.75
CA ASP A 189 2.04 -7.13 -16.12
C ASP A 189 0.62 -6.58 -16.30
N TRP A 190 0.21 -5.61 -15.47
CA TRP A 190 -1.11 -4.97 -15.56
C TRP A 190 -1.14 -3.85 -16.62
N HIS A 191 -0.12 -2.99 -16.64
CA HIS A 191 -0.05 -1.80 -17.49
C HIS A 191 0.49 -2.09 -18.90
N GLY A 192 1.24 -3.19 -19.06
CA GLY A 192 1.86 -3.60 -20.31
C GLY A 192 3.14 -2.85 -20.69
N SER A 193 3.36 -1.63 -20.16
CA SER A 193 4.60 -0.88 -20.34
C SER A 193 4.85 0.10 -19.19
N ARG A 194 6.12 0.54 -19.07
CA ARG A 194 6.56 1.56 -18.12
C ARG A 194 5.87 2.90 -18.35
N GLU A 195 5.81 3.33 -19.60
CA GLU A 195 5.23 4.62 -19.99
C GLU A 195 3.75 4.66 -19.61
N ARG A 196 3.03 3.57 -19.83
CA ARG A 196 1.62 3.43 -19.47
C ARG A 196 1.41 3.40 -17.96
N TYR A 197 2.26 2.67 -17.21
CA TYR A 197 2.23 2.70 -15.75
C TYR A 197 2.36 4.13 -15.20
N VAL A 198 3.35 4.89 -15.72
CA VAL A 198 3.59 6.27 -15.32
C VAL A 198 2.40 7.15 -15.70
N ALA A 199 1.90 7.04 -16.93
CA ALA A 199 0.75 7.80 -17.41
C ALA A 199 -0.50 7.53 -16.58
N ASP A 200 -0.81 6.25 -16.31
CA ASP A 200 -1.95 5.89 -15.48
C ASP A 200 -1.83 6.44 -14.06
N LYS A 201 -0.68 6.31 -13.42
CA LYS A 201 -0.45 6.83 -12.06
C LYS A 201 -0.61 8.35 -11.99
N LEU A 202 -0.15 9.07 -13.01
CA LEU A 202 -0.21 10.53 -13.05
C LEU A 202 -1.59 11.08 -13.46
N LYS A 203 -2.57 10.24 -13.86
CA LYS A 203 -3.97 10.67 -14.03
C LYS A 203 -4.55 11.29 -12.75
N LEU A 204 -3.99 10.96 -11.58
CA LEU A 204 -4.35 11.64 -10.34
C LEU A 204 -4.17 13.17 -10.44
N ALA A 205 -3.14 13.62 -11.17
CA ALA A 205 -2.87 15.03 -11.35
C ALA A 205 -3.99 15.76 -12.12
N ASP A 206 -4.62 15.07 -13.07
CA ASP A 206 -5.71 15.66 -13.88
C ASP A 206 -6.97 15.90 -13.05
N ALA A 207 -7.19 15.11 -12.00
CA ALA A 207 -8.34 15.22 -11.10
C ALA A 207 -8.09 16.18 -9.91
N ALA A 208 -6.83 16.56 -9.64
CA ALA A 208 -6.45 17.31 -8.46
C ALA A 208 -6.49 18.83 -8.67
N ARG A 209 -7.16 19.56 -7.77
CA ARG A 209 -7.10 21.02 -7.73
C ARG A 209 -5.70 21.50 -7.37
N THR A 210 -5.08 20.87 -6.39
CA THR A 210 -3.68 21.06 -6.00
C THR A 210 -2.94 19.72 -6.13
N LEU A 211 -1.72 19.73 -6.65
CA LEU A 211 -0.86 18.56 -6.73
C LEU A 211 0.37 18.73 -5.83
N LEU A 212 0.55 17.85 -4.84
CA LEU A 212 1.70 17.82 -3.95
C LEU A 212 2.63 16.65 -4.33
N VAL A 213 3.90 16.93 -4.59
CA VAL A 213 4.85 15.94 -5.06
C VAL A 213 6.18 15.96 -4.31
N ASN A 214 6.87 14.83 -4.32
CA ASN A 214 8.19 14.67 -3.74
C ASN A 214 9.26 15.36 -4.60
N ALA A 215 9.85 16.42 -4.09
CA ALA A 215 10.89 17.19 -4.78
C ALA A 215 12.24 16.46 -4.87
N THR A 216 12.45 15.39 -4.10
CA THR A 216 13.68 14.59 -4.20
C THR A 216 13.72 13.75 -5.48
N GLN A 217 12.62 13.70 -6.24
CA GLN A 217 12.50 12.91 -7.47
C GLN A 217 12.40 13.82 -8.71
N ALA A 218 13.54 14.15 -9.31
CA ALA A 218 13.63 15.03 -10.48
C ALA A 218 12.74 14.56 -11.64
N ALA A 219 12.75 13.25 -11.95
CA ALA A 219 11.94 12.67 -13.02
C ALA A 219 10.42 12.81 -12.79
N LEU A 220 9.96 12.82 -11.53
CA LEU A 220 8.56 13.08 -11.21
C LEU A 220 8.24 14.57 -11.43
N LEU A 221 9.08 15.46 -10.92
CA LEU A 221 8.90 16.91 -11.08
C LEU A 221 8.80 17.32 -12.56
N GLU A 222 9.67 16.80 -13.41
CA GLU A 222 9.71 17.06 -14.84
C GLU A 222 8.37 16.73 -15.53
N ARG A 223 7.73 15.64 -15.12
CA ARG A 223 6.47 15.16 -15.70
C ARG A 223 5.25 15.99 -15.29
N VAL A 224 5.29 16.60 -14.09
CA VAL A 224 4.14 17.31 -13.51
C VAL A 224 4.33 18.82 -13.41
N GLN A 225 5.44 19.36 -13.92
CA GLN A 225 5.81 20.78 -13.83
C GLN A 225 4.78 21.76 -14.42
N ARG A 226 3.89 21.27 -15.30
CA ARG A 226 2.82 22.06 -15.93
C ARG A 226 1.53 22.10 -15.13
N HIS A 227 1.46 21.37 -13.98
CA HIS A 227 0.26 21.41 -13.16
C HIS A 227 0.03 22.82 -12.61
N PRO A 228 -1.18 23.42 -12.74
CA PRO A 228 -1.42 24.84 -12.44
C PRO A 228 -1.16 25.19 -10.97
N ARG A 229 -1.36 24.26 -10.05
CA ARG A 229 -1.11 24.46 -8.62
C ARG A 229 -0.25 23.31 -8.08
N LEU A 230 1.06 23.40 -8.36
CA LEU A 230 2.06 22.42 -7.96
C LEU A 230 2.73 22.81 -6.64
N LEU A 231 2.58 21.98 -5.62
CA LEU A 231 3.28 22.04 -4.35
C LEU A 231 4.35 20.96 -4.26
N ARG A 232 5.31 21.17 -3.37
CA ARG A 232 6.47 20.29 -3.23
C ARG A 232 6.78 20.05 -1.75
N PHE A 233 7.14 18.82 -1.42
CA PHE A 233 7.78 18.48 -0.14
C PHE A 233 9.16 17.86 -0.40
N GLY A 234 10.00 17.75 0.63
CA GLY A 234 11.36 17.22 0.49
C GLY A 234 12.36 18.22 -0.10
N HIS A 235 12.13 19.54 0.08
CA HIS A 235 13.07 20.60 -0.33
C HIS A 235 13.12 21.71 0.75
N ASP A 236 14.24 22.42 0.80
CA ASP A 236 14.62 23.31 1.90
C ASP A 236 13.65 24.47 2.18
N ALA A 237 12.97 24.98 1.17
CA ALA A 237 11.99 26.06 1.35
C ALA A 237 10.62 25.57 1.86
N GLY A 238 10.36 24.26 1.80
CA GLY A 238 9.10 23.62 2.19
C GLY A 238 9.23 22.72 3.40
N TRP A 239 8.38 21.71 3.47
CA TRP A 239 8.48 20.63 4.43
C TRP A 239 9.55 19.64 3.99
N HIS A 240 10.58 19.41 4.80
CA HIS A 240 11.72 18.56 4.47
C HIS A 240 12.35 17.95 5.72
N VAL A 241 13.33 17.09 5.51
CA VAL A 241 14.12 16.43 6.57
C VAL A 241 15.54 16.96 6.52
N ALA A 242 15.99 17.55 7.62
CA ALA A 242 17.37 17.98 7.81
C ALA A 242 17.74 18.01 9.30
N ASP A 243 19.02 17.82 9.62
CA ASP A 243 19.59 17.93 10.99
C ASP A 243 18.82 17.11 12.04
N GLY A 244 18.39 15.90 11.69
CA GLY A 244 17.63 15.03 12.59
C GLY A 244 16.19 15.49 12.91
N HIS A 245 15.64 16.43 12.10
CA HIS A 245 14.30 16.98 12.30
C HIS A 245 13.48 17.00 10.99
N ILE A 246 12.16 16.94 11.15
CA ILE A 246 11.23 17.48 10.16
C ILE A 246 11.25 19.00 10.32
N ARG A 247 11.41 19.71 9.21
CA ARG A 247 11.51 21.16 9.15
C ARG A 247 10.48 21.76 8.19
N ARG A 248 10.11 23.01 8.44
CA ARG A 248 9.38 23.85 7.50
C ARG A 248 10.24 25.08 7.20
N GLY A 249 10.86 25.12 6.03
CA GLY A 249 11.92 26.08 5.76
C GLY A 249 13.03 25.99 6.82
N THR A 250 13.37 27.10 7.46
CA THR A 250 14.39 27.13 8.51
C THR A 250 13.92 26.66 9.89
N GLN A 251 12.59 26.51 10.09
CA GLN A 251 12.03 26.13 11.39
C GLN A 251 12.13 24.62 11.61
N ALA A 252 12.76 24.17 12.70
CA ALA A 252 12.66 22.81 13.20
C ALA A 252 11.28 22.59 13.83
N VAL A 253 10.55 21.56 13.37
CA VAL A 253 9.17 21.29 13.78
C VAL A 253 9.08 20.06 14.67
N PHE A 254 9.72 18.95 14.27
CA PHE A 254 9.61 17.71 15.02
C PHE A 254 10.90 16.88 14.92
N PRO A 255 11.47 16.40 16.05
CA PRO A 255 12.69 15.60 16.03
C PRO A 255 12.43 14.17 15.57
N LEU A 256 13.22 13.65 14.64
CA LEU A 256 13.07 12.30 14.10
C LEU A 256 13.17 11.20 15.15
N ALA A 257 13.99 11.41 16.19
CA ALA A 257 14.14 10.45 17.28
C ALA A 257 12.83 10.20 18.08
N ARG A 258 11.84 11.08 17.96
CA ARG A 258 10.52 10.94 18.60
C ARG A 258 9.45 10.39 17.66
N MET A 259 9.77 10.13 16.41
CA MET A 259 8.81 9.52 15.48
C MET A 259 8.53 8.07 15.85
N ALA A 260 7.27 7.71 15.99
CA ALA A 260 6.86 6.33 16.22
C ALA A 260 7.14 5.42 15.01
N ALA A 261 7.10 5.94 13.79
CA ALA A 261 7.51 5.27 12.57
C ALA A 261 8.93 5.72 12.17
N PRO A 262 9.98 4.92 12.45
CA PRO A 262 11.36 5.32 12.19
C PRO A 262 11.71 5.34 10.70
N GLY A 263 12.83 6.00 10.37
CA GLY A 263 13.43 6.02 9.04
C GLY A 263 13.14 7.29 8.25
N VAL A 264 14.12 7.71 7.45
CA VAL A 264 14.05 8.95 6.63
C VAL A 264 12.88 8.92 5.64
N HIS A 265 12.56 7.76 5.09
CA HIS A 265 11.42 7.60 4.19
C HIS A 265 10.08 7.86 4.90
N ASN A 266 9.92 7.46 6.18
CA ASN A 266 8.72 7.77 6.96
C ASN A 266 8.69 9.24 7.37
N ALA A 267 9.84 9.85 7.63
CA ALA A 267 9.93 11.29 7.85
C ALA A 267 9.53 12.10 6.60
N LEU A 268 9.90 11.65 5.40
CA LEU A 268 9.43 12.25 4.15
C LEU A 268 7.93 12.06 3.94
N ASN A 269 7.37 10.88 4.28
CA ASN A 269 5.91 10.66 4.27
C ASN A 269 5.20 11.61 5.25
N ALA A 270 5.79 11.87 6.43
CA ALA A 270 5.27 12.85 7.40
C ALA A 270 5.36 14.29 6.86
N CYS A 271 6.44 14.66 6.15
CA CYS A 271 6.53 15.94 5.45
C CYS A 271 5.41 16.11 4.43
N ALA A 272 5.09 15.06 3.66
CA ALA A 272 3.98 15.09 2.71
C ALA A 272 2.62 15.27 3.42
N ALA A 273 2.38 14.56 4.52
CA ALA A 273 1.14 14.68 5.29
C ALA A 273 0.99 16.08 5.93
N LEU A 274 2.04 16.62 6.54
CA LEU A 274 2.03 17.98 7.10
C LEU A 274 1.84 19.05 6.03
N ALA A 275 2.47 18.88 4.86
CA ALA A 275 2.27 19.78 3.72
C ALA A 275 0.83 19.73 3.20
N ALA A 276 0.22 18.54 3.17
CA ALA A 276 -1.18 18.34 2.77
C ALA A 276 -2.14 19.07 3.74
N LEU A 277 -1.96 18.91 5.04
CA LEU A 277 -2.77 19.61 6.04
C LEU A 277 -2.63 21.13 5.91
N ALA A 278 -1.41 21.62 5.72
CA ALA A 278 -1.14 23.05 5.58
C ALA A 278 -1.82 23.66 4.34
N ASP A 279 -1.85 22.94 3.19
CA ASP A 279 -2.55 23.41 1.98
C ASP A 279 -4.08 23.43 2.18
N LEU A 280 -4.61 22.53 2.98
CA LEU A 280 -6.02 22.52 3.38
C LEU A 280 -6.39 23.59 4.42
N GLY A 281 -5.44 24.44 4.84
CA GLY A 281 -5.66 25.47 5.84
C GLY A 281 -5.69 24.98 7.29
N MET A 282 -5.27 23.73 7.55
CA MET A 282 -5.17 23.18 8.89
C MET A 282 -3.85 23.57 9.56
N ASP A 283 -3.82 23.64 10.89
CA ASP A 283 -2.60 23.96 11.64
C ASP A 283 -1.66 22.73 11.70
N ALA A 284 -0.86 22.58 10.65
CA ALA A 284 0.10 21.47 10.56
C ALA A 284 1.19 21.51 11.67
N LEU A 285 1.49 22.69 12.24
CA LEU A 285 2.43 22.80 13.37
C LEU A 285 1.81 22.25 14.65
N ALA A 286 0.55 22.55 14.91
CA ALA A 286 -0.20 21.99 16.03
C ALA A 286 -0.42 20.48 15.89
N ALA A 287 -0.52 19.95 14.66
CA ALA A 287 -0.65 18.52 14.39
C ALA A 287 0.66 17.73 14.58
N ALA A 288 1.81 18.37 14.34
CA ALA A 288 3.11 17.67 14.30
C ALA A 288 3.45 16.82 15.55
N PRO A 289 3.13 17.22 16.79
CA PRO A 289 3.35 16.38 17.98
C PRO A 289 2.70 15.00 17.92
N ALA A 290 1.59 14.84 17.18
CA ALA A 290 0.90 13.55 17.01
C ALA A 290 1.73 12.53 16.20
N LEU A 291 2.81 12.94 15.53
CA LEU A 291 3.77 12.00 14.91
C LEU A 291 4.39 11.02 15.93
N ALA A 292 4.44 11.41 17.22
CA ALA A 292 4.94 10.55 18.29
C ALA A 292 3.98 9.40 18.66
N THR A 293 2.71 9.52 18.32
CA THR A 293 1.65 8.54 18.64
C THR A 293 1.14 7.78 17.42
N PHE A 294 1.67 8.08 16.23
CA PHE A 294 1.30 7.38 15.00
C PHE A 294 1.73 5.92 15.09
N ARG A 295 0.80 5.00 14.91
CA ARG A 295 1.13 3.58 14.85
C ARG A 295 1.54 3.18 13.43
N PRO A 296 2.75 2.61 13.24
CA PRO A 296 3.17 2.05 11.96
C PRO A 296 2.15 1.07 11.41
N LEU A 297 2.02 1.03 10.09
CA LEU A 297 1.11 0.11 9.44
C LEU A 297 1.55 -1.35 9.65
N PRO A 298 0.61 -2.29 9.74
CA PRO A 298 0.91 -3.71 9.84
C PRO A 298 1.91 -4.16 8.78
N HIS A 299 2.83 -5.03 9.18
CA HIS A 299 3.81 -5.67 8.31
C HIS A 299 4.77 -4.72 7.56
N ARG A 300 4.89 -3.46 8.01
CA ARG A 300 5.74 -2.43 7.37
C ARG A 300 6.64 -1.78 8.42
N LEU A 301 7.83 -2.32 8.60
CA LEU A 301 8.74 -1.98 9.70
C LEU A 301 7.99 -1.82 11.03
N GLN A 302 7.02 -2.69 11.26
CA GLN A 302 6.14 -2.68 12.42
C GLN A 302 6.89 -3.21 13.63
N PRO A 303 7.16 -2.40 14.66
CA PRO A 303 7.67 -2.90 15.92
C PRO A 303 6.60 -3.78 16.58
N LEU A 304 6.93 -5.01 16.91
CA LEU A 304 6.06 -5.91 17.66
C LEU A 304 6.25 -5.72 19.19
N GLY A 305 7.46 -5.36 19.59
CA GLY A 305 7.87 -5.20 20.99
C GLY A 305 9.14 -5.97 21.30
N ALA A 306 9.51 -5.98 22.58
CA ALA A 306 10.61 -6.79 23.09
C ALA A 306 10.09 -8.09 23.68
N HIS A 307 10.71 -9.22 23.35
CA HIS A 307 10.46 -10.53 23.94
C HIS A 307 11.78 -11.25 24.10
N ASP A 308 12.02 -11.85 25.29
CA ASP A 308 13.28 -12.49 25.66
C ASP A 308 14.53 -11.60 25.50
N GLY A 309 14.38 -10.29 25.71
CA GLY A 309 15.46 -9.31 25.58
C GLY A 309 15.87 -8.98 24.15
N ILE A 310 15.07 -9.35 23.17
CA ILE A 310 15.23 -9.09 21.73
C ILE A 310 14.07 -8.24 21.25
N ASP A 311 14.35 -7.20 20.45
CA ASP A 311 13.31 -6.44 19.75
C ASP A 311 12.90 -7.14 18.46
N TRP A 312 11.60 -7.24 18.21
CA TRP A 312 11.03 -7.89 17.03
C TRP A 312 10.38 -6.88 16.10
N ILE A 313 10.78 -6.90 14.81
CA ILE A 313 10.27 -5.98 13.80
C ILE A 313 9.75 -6.76 12.59
N ASN A 314 8.48 -6.51 12.26
CA ASN A 314 7.78 -7.14 11.15
C ASN A 314 7.75 -6.23 9.93
N ASP A 315 8.48 -6.59 8.88
CA ASP A 315 8.49 -5.94 7.57
C ASP A 315 8.16 -6.95 6.46
N SER A 316 7.22 -7.84 6.74
CA SER A 316 6.81 -8.93 5.83
C SER A 316 6.34 -8.43 4.45
N ILE A 317 5.91 -7.18 4.32
CA ILE A 317 5.49 -6.58 3.05
C ILE A 317 6.66 -6.34 2.09
N SER A 318 7.90 -6.38 2.54
CA SER A 318 9.09 -6.19 1.70
C SER A 318 9.27 -7.35 0.73
N THR A 319 9.08 -7.08 -0.56
CA THR A 319 9.12 -8.08 -1.64
C THR A 319 10.27 -7.88 -2.62
N THR A 320 11.19 -6.95 -2.33
CA THR A 320 12.38 -6.69 -3.15
C THR A 320 13.62 -6.51 -2.28
N PRO A 321 14.82 -6.88 -2.76
CA PRO A 321 16.08 -6.69 -2.04
C PRO A 321 16.32 -5.24 -1.60
N GLN A 322 15.92 -4.27 -2.41
CA GLN A 322 16.04 -2.84 -2.11
C GLN A 322 15.16 -2.43 -0.91
N ALA A 323 13.99 -3.05 -0.75
CA ALA A 323 13.14 -2.79 0.42
C ALA A 323 13.81 -3.30 1.70
N THR A 324 14.42 -4.48 1.66
CA THR A 324 15.19 -5.03 2.78
C THR A 324 16.40 -4.14 3.14
N LEU A 325 17.10 -3.60 2.15
CA LEU A 325 18.18 -2.63 2.39
C LEU A 325 17.68 -1.39 3.11
N ALA A 326 16.58 -0.81 2.65
CA ALA A 326 15.98 0.36 3.30
C ALA A 326 15.54 0.06 4.75
N ALA A 327 15.04 -1.15 5.01
CA ALA A 327 14.71 -1.60 6.36
C ALA A 327 15.96 -1.69 7.25
N LEU A 328 17.02 -2.29 6.75
CA LEU A 328 18.32 -2.37 7.45
C LEU A 328 18.91 -1.00 7.73
N ASP A 329 18.81 -0.05 6.79
CA ASP A 329 19.32 1.31 6.95
C ASP A 329 18.58 2.08 8.05
N SER A 330 17.28 1.80 8.24
CA SER A 330 16.50 2.38 9.34
C SER A 330 16.95 1.90 10.73
N LEU A 331 17.71 0.80 10.80
CA LEU A 331 18.24 0.17 12.00
C LEU A 331 19.76 0.31 12.12
N ALA A 332 20.36 1.29 11.41
CA ALA A 332 21.80 1.51 11.45
C ALA A 332 22.32 1.70 12.88
N GLY A 333 23.43 1.07 13.20
CA GLY A 333 24.04 1.12 14.55
C GLY A 333 23.46 0.13 15.57
N ARG A 334 22.50 -0.71 15.17
CA ARG A 334 21.97 -1.80 15.99
C ARG A 334 22.55 -3.15 15.57
N GLU A 335 22.56 -4.10 16.51
CA GLU A 335 22.78 -5.52 16.21
C GLU A 335 21.49 -6.09 15.59
N VAL A 336 21.54 -6.53 14.33
CA VAL A 336 20.35 -6.97 13.59
C VAL A 336 20.55 -8.38 13.05
N THR A 337 19.59 -9.26 13.27
CA THR A 337 19.44 -10.51 12.53
C THR A 337 18.26 -10.36 11.56
N VAL A 338 18.54 -10.38 10.25
CA VAL A 338 17.51 -10.25 9.23
C VAL A 338 17.14 -11.61 8.64
N ILE A 339 15.84 -11.89 8.56
CA ILE A 339 15.30 -13.06 7.86
C ILE A 339 14.97 -12.61 6.44
N VAL A 340 15.61 -13.25 5.43
CA VAL A 340 15.46 -12.97 4.00
C VAL A 340 15.01 -14.21 3.24
N GLY A 341 14.34 -13.99 2.09
CA GLY A 341 13.93 -15.06 1.20
C GLY A 341 12.43 -15.37 1.24
N GLY A 342 12.00 -16.18 0.30
CA GLY A 342 10.62 -16.55 0.03
C GLY A 342 10.46 -17.02 -1.42
N HIS A 343 9.32 -16.72 -2.06
CA HIS A 343 9.04 -17.10 -3.44
C HIS A 343 10.03 -16.47 -4.44
N ASP A 344 10.66 -17.31 -5.27
CA ASP A 344 11.65 -16.85 -6.24
C ASP A 344 11.01 -16.26 -7.50
N ARG A 345 11.20 -14.96 -7.70
CA ARG A 345 10.83 -14.22 -8.93
C ARG A 345 12.03 -13.96 -9.85
N GLY A 346 13.17 -14.54 -9.60
CA GLY A 346 14.39 -14.28 -10.37
C GLY A 346 15.01 -12.90 -10.12
N LEU A 347 14.65 -12.20 -9.03
CA LEU A 347 15.20 -10.88 -8.74
C LEU A 347 16.71 -10.94 -8.52
N ASP A 348 17.39 -9.88 -8.96
CA ASP A 348 18.83 -9.71 -8.74
C ASP A 348 19.10 -9.26 -7.28
N TRP A 349 19.88 -10.04 -6.56
CA TRP A 349 20.34 -9.78 -5.21
C TRP A 349 21.74 -9.17 -5.13
N SER A 350 22.41 -8.93 -6.26
CA SER A 350 23.79 -8.43 -6.29
C SER A 350 23.94 -7.09 -5.55
N VAL A 351 22.98 -6.17 -5.70
CA VAL A 351 22.98 -4.88 -5.01
C VAL A 351 22.84 -5.07 -3.49
N PHE A 352 22.01 -6.01 -3.04
CA PHE A 352 21.88 -6.35 -1.62
C PHE A 352 23.20 -6.89 -1.08
N VAL A 353 23.75 -7.91 -1.74
CA VAL A 353 25.02 -8.56 -1.35
C VAL A 353 26.14 -7.53 -1.25
N ALA A 354 26.29 -6.64 -2.24
CA ALA A 354 27.30 -5.59 -2.23
C ALA A 354 27.13 -4.61 -1.07
N ALA A 355 25.90 -4.23 -0.75
CA ALA A 355 25.59 -3.25 0.31
C ALA A 355 25.75 -3.82 1.73
N VAL A 356 25.54 -5.13 1.92
CA VAL A 356 25.67 -5.75 3.25
C VAL A 356 27.05 -6.31 3.53
N LYS A 357 27.88 -6.49 2.52
CA LYS A 357 29.17 -7.19 2.58
C LYS A 357 30.07 -6.78 3.76
N ASP A 358 30.16 -5.48 4.01
CA ASP A 358 31.05 -4.91 5.03
C ASP A 358 30.26 -4.33 6.23
N ARG A 359 29.00 -4.71 6.39
CA ARG A 359 28.12 -4.16 7.42
C ARG A 359 28.35 -4.87 8.77
N SER A 360 28.85 -4.15 9.77
CA SER A 360 29.02 -4.68 11.10
C SER A 360 27.67 -4.85 11.84
N GLY A 361 27.60 -5.79 12.79
CA GLY A 361 26.41 -6.03 13.62
C GLY A 361 25.24 -6.66 12.86
N LEU A 362 25.47 -7.19 11.65
CA LEU A 362 24.43 -7.85 10.84
C LEU A 362 24.65 -9.37 10.82
N ARG A 363 23.54 -10.11 10.99
CA ARG A 363 23.42 -11.56 10.77
C ARG A 363 22.32 -11.79 9.78
N ILE A 364 22.44 -12.80 8.93
CA ILE A 364 21.45 -13.12 7.89
C ILE A 364 20.98 -14.54 8.07
N VAL A 365 19.66 -14.75 8.04
CA VAL A 365 19.02 -16.06 7.92
C VAL A 365 18.28 -16.11 6.62
N ALA A 366 18.73 -16.97 5.69
CA ALA A 366 18.12 -17.17 4.39
C ALA A 366 17.13 -18.34 4.44
N GLN A 367 15.93 -18.17 3.89
CA GLN A 367 14.87 -19.18 3.89
C GLN A 367 14.03 -19.13 2.60
N GLY A 368 13.12 -20.12 2.45
CA GLY A 368 12.18 -20.19 1.33
C GLY A 368 12.83 -20.54 0.00
N ALA A 369 12.04 -20.53 -1.07
CA ALA A 369 12.44 -21.05 -2.38
C ALA A 369 13.69 -20.38 -2.96
N ASN A 370 13.92 -19.09 -2.69
CA ASN A 370 15.12 -18.38 -3.15
C ASN A 370 16.25 -18.29 -2.11
N GLY A 371 16.04 -18.83 -0.88
CA GLY A 371 17.01 -18.82 0.20
C GLY A 371 18.38 -19.38 -0.20
N PRO A 372 18.48 -20.59 -0.79
CA PRO A 372 19.75 -21.17 -1.23
C PRO A 372 20.51 -20.27 -2.23
N ARG A 373 19.79 -19.62 -3.15
CA ARG A 373 20.39 -18.70 -4.14
C ARG A 373 20.96 -17.44 -3.49
N ILE A 374 20.26 -16.89 -2.50
CA ILE A 374 20.74 -15.73 -1.73
C ILE A 374 21.99 -16.12 -0.91
N ALA A 375 21.95 -17.24 -0.22
CA ALA A 375 23.06 -17.75 0.58
C ALA A 375 24.30 -18.02 -0.29
N GLN A 376 24.10 -18.61 -1.47
CA GLN A 376 25.18 -18.82 -2.43
C GLN A 376 25.82 -17.51 -2.89
N ALA A 377 25.02 -16.48 -3.21
CA ALA A 377 25.52 -15.17 -3.63
C ALA A 377 26.35 -14.49 -2.53
N LEU A 378 25.90 -14.58 -1.26
CA LEU A 378 26.64 -14.07 -0.10
C LEU A 378 27.99 -14.78 0.10
N ARG A 379 28.03 -16.12 -0.03
CA ARG A 379 29.28 -16.91 0.05
C ARG A 379 30.25 -16.57 -1.07
N GLN A 380 29.73 -16.41 -2.29
CA GLN A 380 30.58 -16.04 -3.46
C GLN A 380 31.18 -14.64 -3.29
N ALA A 381 30.49 -13.73 -2.65
CA ALA A 381 30.99 -12.40 -2.31
C ALA A 381 32.01 -12.41 -1.16
N LYS A 382 32.27 -13.59 -0.56
CA LYS A 382 33.20 -13.76 0.59
C LYS A 382 32.85 -12.82 1.75
N THR A 383 31.57 -12.70 2.09
CA THR A 383 31.14 -11.94 3.26
C THR A 383 31.55 -12.69 4.52
N GLU A 384 32.01 -11.97 5.54
CA GLU A 384 32.29 -12.54 6.86
C GLU A 384 31.06 -12.52 7.78
N LEU A 385 29.91 -12.15 7.25
CA LEU A 385 28.67 -12.09 8.02
C LEU A 385 28.20 -13.48 8.46
N PRO A 386 27.75 -13.64 9.71
CA PRO A 386 27.09 -14.86 10.12
C PRO A 386 25.85 -15.11 9.25
N LEU A 387 25.85 -16.27 8.57
CA LEU A 387 24.83 -16.69 7.63
C LEU A 387 24.24 -18.03 8.06
N GLY A 388 22.94 -18.05 8.31
CA GLY A 388 22.14 -19.27 8.49
C GLY A 388 21.32 -19.57 7.24
N GLU A 389 21.05 -20.84 7.00
CA GLU A 389 20.08 -21.31 6.00
C GLU A 389 19.07 -22.21 6.72
N ALA A 390 17.77 -21.92 6.52
CA ALA A 390 16.68 -22.65 7.13
C ALA A 390 15.81 -23.32 6.06
N GLU A 391 15.35 -24.54 6.36
CA GLU A 391 14.48 -25.31 5.47
C GLU A 391 13.01 -24.85 5.55
N SER A 392 12.61 -24.28 6.69
CA SER A 392 11.27 -23.75 6.91
C SER A 392 11.29 -22.33 7.47
N PHE A 393 10.15 -21.65 7.41
CA PHE A 393 9.99 -20.33 7.99
C PHE A 393 10.11 -20.37 9.52
N ASP A 394 9.54 -21.41 10.16
CA ASP A 394 9.57 -21.57 11.62
C ASP A 394 11.02 -21.78 12.12
N GLU A 395 11.79 -22.61 11.41
CA GLU A 395 13.21 -22.79 11.66
C GLU A 395 14.01 -21.49 11.50
N ALA A 396 13.70 -20.69 10.48
CA ALA A 396 14.34 -19.41 10.26
C ALA A 396 14.11 -18.42 11.42
N VAL A 397 12.91 -18.37 11.97
CA VAL A 397 12.55 -17.53 13.12
C VAL A 397 13.27 -18.01 14.37
N GLU A 398 13.28 -19.31 14.63
CA GLU A 398 13.97 -19.88 15.77
C GLU A 398 15.50 -19.70 15.68
N MET A 399 16.08 -19.92 14.51
CA MET A 399 17.50 -19.66 14.27
C MET A 399 17.83 -18.19 14.53
N ALA A 400 17.00 -17.27 14.02
CA ALA A 400 17.18 -15.82 14.25
C ALA A 400 17.10 -15.48 15.74
N ARG A 401 16.19 -16.09 16.51
CA ARG A 401 16.09 -15.93 17.97
C ARG A 401 17.39 -16.34 18.66
N ILE A 402 17.93 -17.50 18.31
CA ILE A 402 19.13 -18.08 18.96
C ILE A 402 20.37 -17.24 18.68
N VAL A 403 20.55 -16.74 17.46
CA VAL A 403 21.78 -16.04 17.06
C VAL A 403 21.78 -14.54 17.38
N THR A 404 20.61 -13.97 17.69
CA THR A 404 20.49 -12.54 18.01
C THR A 404 20.95 -12.28 19.44
N PRO A 405 21.91 -11.36 19.66
CA PRO A 405 22.35 -11.03 21.01
C PRO A 405 21.27 -10.26 21.77
N GLN A 406 21.37 -10.28 23.10
CA GLN A 406 20.51 -9.48 23.98
C GLN A 406 20.59 -7.99 23.61
N GLY A 407 19.43 -7.32 23.53
CA GLY A 407 19.30 -5.94 23.06
C GLY A 407 19.39 -5.79 21.53
N GLY A 408 19.59 -6.89 20.81
CA GLY A 408 19.54 -6.91 19.34
C GLY A 408 18.13 -6.90 18.78
N VAL A 409 18.03 -6.95 17.46
CA VAL A 409 16.79 -6.91 16.68
C VAL A 409 16.67 -8.15 15.82
N VAL A 410 15.54 -8.85 15.85
CA VAL A 410 15.12 -9.77 14.80
C VAL A 410 14.21 -8.99 13.83
N LEU A 411 14.65 -8.88 12.58
CA LEU A 411 13.94 -8.21 11.51
C LEU A 411 13.43 -9.23 10.49
N LEU A 412 12.12 -9.37 10.35
CA LEU A 412 11.55 -10.02 9.17
C LEU A 412 11.47 -9.00 8.04
N SER A 413 12.38 -9.05 7.07
CA SER A 413 12.32 -8.23 5.84
C SER A 413 12.76 -9.09 4.65
N PRO A 414 11.82 -9.90 4.10
CA PRO A 414 12.16 -11.04 3.25
C PRO A 414 12.78 -10.67 1.92
N GLY A 415 12.50 -9.48 1.37
CA GLY A 415 12.93 -9.09 0.02
C GLY A 415 12.36 -9.97 -1.10
N ALA A 416 11.34 -10.77 -0.77
CA ALA A 416 10.67 -11.73 -1.65
C ALA A 416 9.19 -11.88 -1.27
N PRO A 417 8.30 -12.23 -2.23
CA PRO A 417 6.92 -12.60 -1.92
C PRO A 417 6.85 -13.85 -1.04
N SER A 418 5.66 -14.14 -0.52
CA SER A 418 5.43 -15.23 0.45
C SER A 418 4.78 -16.48 -0.15
N PHE A 419 4.48 -16.48 -1.46
CA PHE A 419 3.61 -17.46 -2.12
C PHE A 419 4.16 -18.90 -2.18
N ASP A 420 5.39 -19.10 -1.76
CA ASP A 420 6.00 -20.42 -1.60
C ASP A 420 5.56 -21.16 -0.34
N GLN A 421 5.22 -20.42 0.73
CA GLN A 421 4.86 -21.01 2.04
C GLN A 421 3.57 -20.40 2.64
N PHE A 422 3.10 -19.25 2.14
CA PHE A 422 1.95 -18.53 2.69
C PHE A 422 1.05 -18.00 1.58
N LYS A 423 -0.23 -17.81 1.88
CA LYS A 423 -1.21 -17.20 0.97
C LYS A 423 -0.82 -15.78 0.57
N ASP A 424 -0.32 -15.00 1.53
CA ASP A 424 0.07 -13.62 1.34
C ASP A 424 1.08 -13.16 2.41
N TYR A 425 1.63 -11.94 2.23
CA TYR A 425 2.59 -11.36 3.16
C TYR A 425 1.98 -11.10 4.55
N ALA A 426 0.68 -10.89 4.65
CA ALA A 426 0.02 -10.61 5.92
C ALA A 426 -0.07 -11.89 6.76
N GLU A 427 -0.35 -13.04 6.14
CA GLU A 427 -0.30 -14.33 6.81
C GLU A 427 1.12 -14.63 7.31
N ARG A 428 2.15 -14.48 6.46
CA ARG A 428 3.55 -14.62 6.88
C ARG A 428 3.90 -13.71 8.06
N GLY A 429 3.44 -12.47 8.02
CA GLY A 429 3.72 -11.51 9.08
C GLY A 429 2.99 -11.80 10.39
N ARG A 430 1.76 -12.32 10.34
CA ARG A 430 1.04 -12.82 11.54
C ARG A 430 1.75 -14.01 12.15
N HIS A 431 2.10 -14.99 11.32
CA HIS A 431 2.82 -16.19 11.77
C HIS A 431 4.18 -15.85 12.40
N PHE A 432 4.90 -14.89 11.80
CA PHE A 432 6.12 -14.35 12.42
C PHE A 432 5.88 -13.77 13.81
N ALA A 433 4.81 -13.00 14.00
CA ALA A 433 4.47 -12.42 15.29
C ALA A 433 4.12 -13.51 16.32
N GLU A 434 3.36 -14.52 15.93
CA GLU A 434 3.00 -15.66 16.78
C GLU A 434 4.25 -16.45 17.23
N LEU A 435 5.16 -16.75 16.30
CA LEU A 435 6.43 -17.40 16.62
C LEU A 435 7.32 -16.52 17.52
N ALA A 436 7.24 -15.20 17.39
CA ALA A 436 7.94 -14.25 18.24
C ALA A 436 7.29 -14.06 19.63
N GLY A 437 6.14 -14.69 19.89
CA GLY A 437 5.42 -14.63 21.18
C GLY A 437 4.41 -13.47 21.27
N PHE A 438 3.99 -12.89 20.15
CA PHE A 438 2.98 -11.82 20.08
C PHE A 438 1.66 -12.31 19.48
N ASP A 439 0.57 -11.61 19.78
CA ASP A 439 -0.74 -11.92 19.19
C ASP A 439 -0.78 -11.47 17.72
N GLY A 440 -0.75 -12.43 16.79
CA GLY A 440 -0.80 -12.20 15.36
C GLY A 440 -2.07 -11.51 14.88
N ALA A 441 -3.21 -11.71 15.55
CA ALA A 441 -4.46 -11.04 15.21
C ALA A 441 -4.45 -9.56 15.62
N ALA A 442 -3.90 -9.25 16.80
CA ALA A 442 -3.81 -7.88 17.31
C ALA A 442 -2.92 -6.97 16.46
N ILE A 443 -1.88 -7.53 15.82
CA ILE A 443 -0.95 -6.75 14.99
C ILE A 443 -1.44 -6.53 13.55
N ALA A 444 -2.49 -7.23 13.11
CA ALA A 444 -2.93 -7.24 11.70
C ALA A 444 -3.83 -6.05 11.32
N GLY A 445 -4.41 -5.36 12.30
CA GLY A 445 -5.34 -4.25 12.09
C GLY A 445 -4.64 -2.95 11.71
N ILE A 446 -5.13 -2.27 10.68
CA ILE A 446 -4.76 -0.89 10.41
C ILE A 446 -5.62 -0.01 11.31
N GLU A 447 -4.97 0.72 12.24
CA GLU A 447 -5.68 1.60 13.15
C GLU A 447 -6.33 2.76 12.39
N GLY A 448 -7.59 3.04 12.75
CA GLY A 448 -8.31 4.19 12.22
C GLY A 448 -8.84 4.03 10.79
N LEU A 449 -8.96 2.81 10.23
CA LEU A 449 -9.77 2.65 9.02
C LEU A 449 -11.22 3.07 9.27
N GLY A 450 -11.84 3.69 8.26
CA GLY A 450 -13.18 4.23 8.35
C GLY A 450 -13.21 5.69 8.80
N VAL A 451 -14.35 6.12 9.34
CA VAL A 451 -14.59 7.51 9.79
C VAL A 451 -14.37 7.59 11.30
N ALA A 452 -13.55 8.52 11.74
CA ALA A 452 -13.30 8.86 13.14
C ALA A 452 -13.01 10.35 13.31
#